data_bb529577aa07a38226c4ed81a5260e4e
#
_entry.id   bb529577aa07a38226c4ed81a5260e4e
#
_cell.length_a   1.000
_cell.length_b   1.000
_cell.length_c   1.000
_cell.angle_alpha   90.00
_cell.angle_beta   90.00
_cell.angle_gamma   90.00
#
_symmetry.space_group_name_H-M   'P 1'
#
loop_
_entity.id
_entity.type
_entity.pdbx_description
1 polymer ?
#
loop_
_entity_poly.entity_id
_entity_poly.type
_entity_poly.pdbx_seq_one_letter_code
_entity_poly.pdbx_strand_id
1 'polypeptide(L)'
;MNYEEYSRLCLDPVRLVALGRAVEGRLTPETLTDALGISRRRALKTIAGLRLSGLTDEDDRLLPGALHEIAATVPQAEPAADSITEGDWTASEVKVLETFFSGEDLVEIPSSRRKRLVILERLAQDFEPGVRYGEAEVSRRLEHYNLDYAALRRYLVEENLLSRAEGVYWRTGGRFLDASLFDPEPGGSPAPVVSARGPLLATARDDVTLEPYVSIHRRALLRAADDERIAVHMSDAFPYPYTLQDADFWIAKCEAEDPPLSFAMFVGEQLVGGIGCERGADNRSGIAEVGWWLNPEWWGQGIATVAVSRFINYCFDELDMHRVEAWVADSNPASARVVEKAGLVLEGVAKDGFCKRGRLFDLRRYGLARSELQPPGEAS
;
A
#
# COMPACT_ATOMS: atom_id res chain seq x y z
N MET A 1 -1.33 28.95 5.35
CA MET A 1 -1.85 27.61 5.75
C MET A 1 -2.14 26.82 4.49
N ASN A 2 -1.68 25.57 4.39
CA ASN A 2 -1.97 24.70 3.25
C ASN A 2 -3.25 23.87 3.49
N TYR A 3 -3.68 23.09 2.47
CA TYR A 3 -4.89 22.26 2.54
C TYR A 3 -4.86 21.21 3.67
N GLU A 4 -3.73 20.56 3.92
CA GLU A 4 -3.62 19.56 4.98
C GLU A 4 -3.75 20.17 6.38
N GLU A 5 -3.12 21.31 6.60
CA GLU A 5 -3.23 22.05 7.86
C GLU A 5 -4.67 22.52 8.10
N TYR A 6 -5.35 22.98 7.04
CA TYR A 6 -6.76 23.37 7.08
C TYR A 6 -7.66 22.17 7.36
N SER A 7 -7.45 21.04 6.69
CA SER A 7 -8.22 19.83 6.92
C SER A 7 -8.11 19.34 8.37
N ARG A 8 -6.89 19.30 8.92
CA ARG A 8 -6.68 18.96 10.35
C ARG A 8 -7.37 19.94 11.29
N LEU A 9 -7.43 21.22 10.92
CA LEU A 9 -8.13 22.24 11.68
C LEU A 9 -9.64 22.00 11.67
N CYS A 10 -10.23 21.63 10.53
CA CYS A 10 -11.65 21.32 10.38
C CYS A 10 -12.08 20.00 11.06
N LEU A 11 -11.15 19.08 11.36
CA LEU A 11 -11.45 17.87 12.14
C LEU A 11 -11.72 18.14 13.63
N ASP A 12 -11.37 19.34 14.16
CA ASP A 12 -11.74 19.75 15.51
C ASP A 12 -13.13 20.43 15.50
N PRO A 13 -14.16 19.81 16.10
CA PRO A 13 -15.52 20.36 16.11
C PRO A 13 -15.61 21.77 16.67
N VAL A 14 -14.76 22.12 17.65
CA VAL A 14 -14.73 23.45 18.26
C VAL A 14 -14.25 24.49 17.26
N ARG A 15 -13.23 24.18 16.48
CA ARG A 15 -12.68 25.06 15.44
C ARG A 15 -13.64 25.20 14.26
N LEU A 16 -14.32 24.12 13.90
CA LEU A 16 -15.31 24.13 12.82
C LEU A 16 -16.49 25.08 13.16
N VAL A 17 -17.02 24.98 14.39
CA VAL A 17 -18.07 25.90 14.86
C VAL A 17 -17.55 27.34 14.95
N ALA A 18 -16.29 27.53 15.39
CA ALA A 18 -15.68 28.85 15.43
C ALA A 18 -15.55 29.48 14.04
N LEU A 19 -15.16 28.71 13.03
CA LEU A 19 -15.15 29.17 11.62
C LEU A 19 -16.55 29.59 11.14
N GLY A 20 -17.58 28.79 11.44
CA GLY A 20 -18.94 29.12 11.12
C GLY A 20 -19.39 30.45 11.74
N ARG A 21 -19.01 30.70 13.01
CA ARG A 21 -19.27 31.97 13.69
C ARG A 21 -18.48 33.15 13.11
N ALA A 22 -17.24 32.90 12.64
CA ALA A 22 -16.44 33.89 11.95
C ALA A 22 -17.08 34.34 10.62
N VAL A 23 -17.65 33.41 9.86
CA VAL A 23 -18.42 33.70 8.63
C VAL A 23 -19.62 34.59 8.92
N GLU A 24 -20.33 34.34 10.03
CA GLU A 24 -21.48 35.13 10.46
C GLU A 24 -21.08 36.53 11.05
N GLY A 25 -19.78 36.79 11.23
CA GLY A 25 -19.28 37.97 11.94
C GLY A 25 -19.66 37.98 13.44
N ARG A 26 -19.87 36.80 14.02
CA ARG A 26 -20.33 36.60 15.41
C ARG A 26 -19.37 35.76 16.25
N LEU A 27 -18.11 35.68 15.85
CA LEU A 27 -17.11 34.92 16.60
C LEU A 27 -16.67 35.70 17.84
N THR A 28 -17.15 35.30 19.01
CA THR A 28 -16.71 35.81 20.31
C THR A 28 -16.53 34.67 21.29
N PRO A 29 -15.76 34.86 22.36
CA PRO A 29 -15.63 33.84 23.39
C PRO A 29 -16.96 33.37 24.00
N GLU A 30 -17.90 34.35 24.16
CA GLU A 30 -19.25 34.12 24.69
C GLU A 30 -20.07 33.24 23.74
N THR A 31 -20.07 33.54 22.44
CA THR A 31 -20.84 32.75 21.45
C THR A 31 -20.30 31.31 21.31
N LEU A 32 -19.00 31.08 21.52
CA LEU A 32 -18.45 29.73 21.52
C LEU A 32 -18.72 28.98 22.83
N THR A 33 -18.66 29.66 23.98
CA THR A 33 -19.01 29.08 25.27
C THR A 33 -20.47 28.64 25.30
N ASP A 34 -21.37 29.49 24.83
CA ASP A 34 -22.81 29.21 24.82
C ASP A 34 -23.16 28.07 23.83
N ALA A 35 -22.56 28.08 22.66
CA ALA A 35 -22.85 27.10 21.62
C ALA A 35 -22.30 25.69 21.93
N LEU A 36 -21.18 25.59 22.64
CA LEU A 36 -20.43 24.33 22.79
C LEU A 36 -20.25 23.88 24.25
N GLY A 37 -20.66 24.69 25.23
CA GLY A 37 -20.45 24.39 26.65
C GLY A 37 -18.97 24.32 27.07
N ILE A 38 -18.07 24.97 26.31
CA ILE A 38 -16.63 24.96 26.60
C ILE A 38 -16.24 26.10 27.54
N SER A 39 -15.10 25.97 28.21
CA SER A 39 -14.59 27.05 29.06
C SER A 39 -14.16 28.26 28.23
N ARG A 40 -14.32 29.48 28.78
CA ARG A 40 -13.87 30.73 28.15
C ARG A 40 -12.40 30.70 27.76
N ARG A 41 -11.53 30.05 28.55
CA ARG A 41 -10.11 29.87 28.24
C ARG A 41 -9.93 29.05 26.93
N ARG A 42 -10.71 28.00 26.73
CA ARG A 42 -10.68 27.18 25.51
C ARG A 42 -11.19 27.98 24.30
N ALA A 43 -12.28 28.73 24.48
CA ALA A 43 -12.81 29.61 23.45
C ALA A 43 -11.77 30.65 22.97
N LEU A 44 -11.14 31.37 23.91
CA LEU A 44 -10.07 32.34 23.60
C LEU A 44 -8.87 31.70 22.90
N LYS A 45 -8.46 30.48 23.32
CA LYS A 45 -7.35 29.76 22.66
C LYS A 45 -7.73 29.36 21.22
N THR A 46 -8.98 28.97 20.97
CA THR A 46 -9.47 28.63 19.63
C THR A 46 -9.49 29.84 18.71
N ILE A 47 -10.00 30.99 19.18
CA ILE A 47 -10.04 32.25 18.44
C ILE A 47 -8.61 32.71 18.09
N ALA A 48 -7.72 32.74 19.08
CA ALA A 48 -6.31 33.09 18.85
C ALA A 48 -5.65 32.12 17.84
N GLY A 49 -5.99 30.86 17.88
CA GLY A 49 -5.50 29.85 16.90
C GLY A 49 -5.95 30.15 15.47
N LEU A 50 -7.21 30.59 15.27
CA LEU A 50 -7.72 30.97 13.96
C LEU A 50 -7.05 32.23 13.41
N ARG A 51 -6.77 33.22 14.25
CA ARG A 51 -5.98 34.41 13.87
C ARG A 51 -4.56 34.05 13.46
N LEU A 52 -3.87 33.25 14.27
CA LEU A 52 -2.50 32.82 14.00
C LEU A 52 -2.40 31.98 12.71
N SER A 53 -3.45 31.26 12.35
CA SER A 53 -3.50 30.52 11.08
C SER A 53 -3.83 31.39 9.87
N GLY A 54 -4.09 32.68 10.05
CA GLY A 54 -4.43 33.62 8.98
C GLY A 54 -5.84 33.43 8.40
N LEU A 55 -6.72 32.72 9.11
CA LEU A 55 -8.10 32.50 8.66
C LEU A 55 -9.06 33.63 9.04
N THR A 56 -8.75 34.35 10.12
CA THR A 56 -9.54 35.48 10.59
C THR A 56 -8.70 36.74 10.73
N ASP A 57 -9.34 37.91 10.56
CA ASP A 57 -8.75 39.23 10.78
C ASP A 57 -8.67 39.59 12.29
N GLU A 58 -8.26 40.82 12.59
CA GLU A 58 -8.15 41.34 13.95
C GLU A 58 -9.51 41.43 14.65
N ASP A 59 -10.59 41.54 13.89
CA ASP A 59 -11.99 41.60 14.36
C ASP A 59 -12.65 40.21 14.43
N ASP A 60 -11.89 39.14 14.28
CA ASP A 60 -12.33 37.72 14.29
C ASP A 60 -13.31 37.37 13.14
N ARG A 61 -13.27 38.11 12.04
CA ARG A 61 -14.04 37.84 10.83
C ARG A 61 -13.22 36.98 9.88
N LEU A 62 -13.91 36.06 9.19
CA LEU A 62 -13.26 35.21 8.19
C LEU A 62 -12.67 36.08 7.06
N LEU A 63 -11.45 35.80 6.68
CA LEU A 63 -10.79 36.37 5.51
C LEU A 63 -11.14 35.55 4.25
N PRO A 64 -12.01 36.04 3.35
CA PRO A 64 -12.42 35.29 2.16
C PRO A 64 -11.25 34.84 1.27
N GLY A 65 -10.18 35.66 1.19
CA GLY A 65 -8.97 35.37 0.45
C GLY A 65 -8.21 34.17 1.00
N ALA A 66 -8.21 33.97 2.33
CA ALA A 66 -7.50 32.85 2.96
C ALA A 66 -8.06 31.48 2.52
N LEU A 67 -9.37 31.37 2.34
CA LEU A 67 -9.97 30.13 1.81
C LEU A 67 -9.64 29.91 0.33
N HIS A 68 -9.53 30.98 -0.45
CA HIS A 68 -9.12 30.91 -1.86
C HIS A 68 -7.66 30.44 -2.01
N GLU A 69 -6.77 30.96 -1.17
CA GLU A 69 -5.38 30.53 -1.14
C GLU A 69 -5.25 29.04 -0.75
N ILE A 70 -6.04 28.60 0.24
CA ILE A 70 -6.08 27.18 0.65
C ILE A 70 -6.63 26.32 -0.50
N ALA A 71 -7.72 26.76 -1.14
CA ALA A 71 -8.29 26.03 -2.28
C ALA A 71 -7.30 25.88 -3.43
N ALA A 72 -6.41 26.84 -3.64
CA ALA A 72 -5.33 26.74 -4.63
C ALA A 72 -4.23 25.72 -4.26
N THR A 73 -4.15 25.32 -2.99
CA THR A 73 -3.20 24.29 -2.52
C THR A 73 -3.83 22.89 -2.45
N VAL A 74 -5.12 22.75 -2.76
CA VAL A 74 -5.75 21.42 -2.87
C VAL A 74 -5.04 20.65 -3.99
N PRO A 75 -4.51 19.45 -3.72
CA PRO A 75 -3.96 18.64 -4.78
C PRO A 75 -4.99 18.47 -5.89
N GLN A 76 -4.64 18.87 -7.09
CA GLN A 76 -5.52 18.59 -8.23
C GLN A 76 -5.46 17.07 -8.45
N ALA A 77 -6.63 16.46 -8.68
CA ALA A 77 -6.69 15.06 -9.08
C ALA A 77 -5.83 14.90 -10.32
N GLU A 78 -4.96 13.89 -10.30
CA GLU A 78 -4.17 13.53 -11.48
C GLU A 78 -5.13 13.19 -12.62
N PRO A 79 -4.84 13.61 -13.85
CA PRO A 79 -5.61 13.16 -15.01
C PRO A 79 -5.67 11.62 -15.02
N ALA A 80 -6.76 11.04 -15.54
CA ALA A 80 -6.82 9.61 -15.75
C ALA A 80 -5.61 9.15 -16.59
N ALA A 81 -4.99 8.05 -16.21
CA ALA A 81 -3.85 7.50 -16.93
C ALA A 81 -4.22 7.16 -18.37
N ASP A 82 -3.26 7.23 -19.30
CA ASP A 82 -3.49 6.85 -20.69
C ASP A 82 -3.99 5.39 -20.79
N SER A 83 -3.50 4.48 -19.94
CA SER A 83 -3.96 3.10 -19.82
C SER A 83 -5.47 2.96 -19.53
N ILE A 84 -6.08 3.95 -18.90
CA ILE A 84 -7.53 3.98 -18.61
C ILE A 84 -8.35 4.47 -19.80
N THR A 85 -7.84 5.45 -20.54
CA THR A 85 -8.54 6.12 -21.64
C THR A 85 -8.19 5.55 -23.01
N GLU A 86 -7.14 4.71 -23.11
CA GLU A 86 -6.76 4.03 -24.33
C GLU A 86 -7.81 3.00 -24.76
N GLY A 87 -8.15 2.99 -26.05
CA GLY A 87 -9.11 2.06 -26.63
C GLY A 87 -10.17 2.74 -27.50
N ASP A 88 -11.13 1.96 -27.96
CA ASP A 88 -12.24 2.43 -28.82
C ASP A 88 -13.38 3.02 -27.97
N TRP A 89 -13.13 4.20 -27.40
CA TRP A 89 -14.09 4.96 -26.59
C TRP A 89 -14.63 6.16 -27.37
N THR A 90 -15.92 6.43 -27.21
CA THR A 90 -16.50 7.69 -27.71
C THR A 90 -16.02 8.85 -26.83
N ALA A 91 -16.03 10.06 -27.35
CA ALA A 91 -15.64 11.27 -26.59
C ALA A 91 -16.46 11.46 -25.30
N SER A 92 -17.71 10.99 -25.26
CA SER A 92 -18.54 11.04 -24.04
C SER A 92 -18.12 10.00 -23.00
N GLU A 93 -17.61 8.86 -23.42
CA GLU A 93 -17.11 7.79 -22.54
C GLU A 93 -15.74 8.15 -21.98
N VAL A 94 -14.83 8.70 -22.81
CA VAL A 94 -13.56 9.27 -22.35
C VAL A 94 -13.80 10.27 -21.22
N LYS A 95 -14.76 11.20 -21.39
CA LYS A 95 -15.12 12.14 -20.31
C LYS A 95 -15.61 11.46 -19.03
N VAL A 96 -16.29 10.33 -19.13
CA VAL A 96 -16.69 9.55 -17.95
C VAL A 96 -15.44 8.97 -17.28
N LEU A 97 -14.54 8.35 -18.05
CA LEU A 97 -13.29 7.79 -17.53
C LEU A 97 -12.46 8.89 -16.85
N GLU A 98 -12.22 10.02 -17.52
CA GLU A 98 -11.49 11.17 -16.97
C GLU A 98 -12.15 11.78 -15.70
N THR A 99 -13.46 11.66 -15.57
CA THR A 99 -14.19 12.19 -14.40
C THR A 99 -14.05 11.32 -13.17
N PHE A 100 -13.98 10.00 -13.36
CA PHE A 100 -14.05 9.03 -12.26
C PHE A 100 -12.71 8.37 -11.95
N PHE A 101 -11.68 8.53 -12.80
CA PHE A 101 -10.33 8.08 -12.53
C PHE A 101 -9.40 9.25 -12.21
N SER A 102 -8.43 9.01 -11.33
CA SER A 102 -7.28 9.86 -11.07
C SER A 102 -6.04 8.96 -11.17
N GLY A 103 -5.21 9.18 -12.20
CA GLY A 103 -4.24 8.17 -12.59
C GLY A 103 -4.97 6.87 -12.97
N GLU A 104 -4.62 5.77 -12.33
CA GLU A 104 -5.31 4.47 -12.46
C GLU A 104 -6.39 4.24 -11.38
N ASP A 105 -6.52 5.16 -10.42
CA ASP A 105 -7.45 5.01 -9.32
C ASP A 105 -8.87 5.39 -9.70
N LEU A 106 -9.82 4.49 -9.52
CA LEU A 106 -11.25 4.79 -9.56
C LEU A 106 -11.65 5.51 -8.27
N VAL A 107 -11.78 6.82 -8.34
CA VAL A 107 -12.06 7.70 -7.18
C VAL A 107 -13.42 7.38 -6.55
N GLU A 108 -14.43 7.12 -7.38
CA GLU A 108 -15.79 6.83 -6.95
C GLU A 108 -16.48 5.89 -7.94
N ILE A 109 -17.25 4.93 -7.43
CA ILE A 109 -18.12 4.09 -8.26
C ILE A 109 -19.39 4.88 -8.59
N PRO A 110 -19.68 5.21 -9.87
CA PRO A 110 -20.82 6.04 -10.21
C PRO A 110 -22.17 5.43 -9.78
N SER A 111 -23.03 6.23 -9.15
CA SER A 111 -24.42 5.83 -8.86
C SER A 111 -25.25 5.65 -10.13
N SER A 112 -24.98 6.44 -11.18
CA SER A 112 -25.60 6.30 -12.49
C SER A 112 -25.16 5.02 -13.19
N ARG A 113 -26.11 4.12 -13.48
CA ARG A 113 -25.84 2.85 -14.20
C ARG A 113 -25.12 3.08 -15.54
N ARG A 114 -25.53 4.12 -16.30
CA ARG A 114 -24.92 4.41 -17.62
C ARG A 114 -23.42 4.77 -17.48
N LYS A 115 -23.07 5.58 -16.50
CA LYS A 115 -21.66 5.94 -16.25
C LYS A 115 -20.89 4.77 -15.67
N ARG A 116 -21.51 4.04 -14.73
CA ARG A 116 -20.91 2.84 -14.14
C ARG A 116 -20.60 1.77 -15.19
N LEU A 117 -21.46 1.59 -16.18
CA LEU A 117 -21.23 0.61 -17.25
C LEU A 117 -19.95 0.92 -18.03
N VAL A 118 -19.68 2.18 -18.35
CA VAL A 118 -18.43 2.60 -19.02
C VAL A 118 -17.20 2.20 -18.16
N ILE A 119 -17.26 2.48 -16.87
CA ILE A 119 -16.19 2.08 -15.93
C ILE A 119 -16.01 0.56 -15.93
N LEU A 120 -17.11 -0.19 -15.78
CA LEU A 120 -17.07 -1.64 -15.73
C LEU A 120 -16.58 -2.27 -17.05
N GLU A 121 -16.93 -1.70 -18.20
CA GLU A 121 -16.41 -2.14 -19.50
C GLU A 121 -14.90 -1.93 -19.60
N ARG A 122 -14.36 -0.81 -19.04
CA ARG A 122 -12.91 -0.61 -18.96
C ARG A 122 -12.25 -1.64 -18.04
N LEU A 123 -12.79 -1.86 -16.85
CA LEU A 123 -12.26 -2.87 -15.91
C LEU A 123 -12.35 -4.29 -16.45
N ALA A 124 -13.39 -4.60 -17.24
CA ALA A 124 -13.55 -5.92 -17.87
C ALA A 124 -12.43 -6.22 -18.89
N GLN A 125 -11.77 -5.21 -19.45
CA GLN A 125 -10.67 -5.40 -20.39
C GLN A 125 -9.43 -6.04 -19.77
N ASP A 126 -9.28 -5.96 -18.45
CA ASP A 126 -8.19 -6.60 -17.72
C ASP A 126 -8.36 -8.13 -17.61
N PHE A 127 -9.50 -8.65 -18.03
CA PHE A 127 -9.79 -10.07 -18.05
C PHE A 127 -9.79 -10.57 -19.49
N GLU A 128 -8.86 -11.45 -19.82
CA GLU A 128 -8.74 -12.01 -21.16
C GLU A 128 -9.92 -12.94 -21.48
N PRO A 129 -10.50 -12.86 -22.69
CA PRO A 129 -11.51 -13.78 -23.14
C PRO A 129 -11.01 -15.23 -23.12
N GLY A 130 -11.86 -16.18 -22.69
CA GLY A 130 -11.51 -17.60 -22.63
C GLY A 130 -10.68 -17.99 -21.41
N VAL A 131 -10.13 -17.04 -20.66
CA VAL A 131 -9.34 -17.28 -19.45
C VAL A 131 -10.25 -17.38 -18.23
N ARG A 132 -9.91 -18.30 -17.31
CA ARG A 132 -10.61 -18.50 -16.04
C ARG A 132 -9.79 -17.99 -14.88
N TYR A 133 -10.41 -17.19 -14.01
CA TYR A 133 -9.78 -16.54 -12.86
C TYR A 133 -10.42 -17.03 -11.57
N GLY A 134 -9.62 -17.34 -10.55
CA GLY A 134 -10.14 -17.56 -9.21
C GLY A 134 -10.70 -16.27 -8.60
N GLU A 135 -11.62 -16.38 -7.64
CA GLU A 135 -12.25 -15.21 -6.97
C GLU A 135 -11.23 -14.25 -6.39
N ALA A 136 -10.16 -14.78 -5.82
CA ALA A 136 -9.07 -14.00 -5.27
C ALA A 136 -8.33 -13.16 -6.30
N GLU A 137 -8.03 -13.76 -7.44
CA GLU A 137 -7.35 -13.06 -8.54
C GLU A 137 -8.23 -11.93 -9.08
N VAL A 138 -9.55 -12.18 -9.27
CA VAL A 138 -10.49 -11.13 -9.65
C VAL A 138 -10.52 -10.01 -8.62
N SER A 139 -10.55 -10.36 -7.34
CA SER A 139 -10.56 -9.39 -6.24
C SER A 139 -9.30 -8.53 -6.23
N ARG A 140 -8.12 -9.12 -6.37
CA ARG A 140 -6.84 -8.42 -6.43
C ARG A 140 -6.77 -7.44 -7.60
N ARG A 141 -7.20 -7.85 -8.81
CA ARG A 141 -7.22 -6.99 -10.00
C ARG A 141 -8.14 -5.79 -9.82
N LEU A 142 -9.33 -6.00 -9.26
CA LEU A 142 -10.29 -4.92 -9.02
C LEU A 142 -9.90 -4.02 -7.85
N GLU A 143 -9.20 -4.57 -6.85
CA GLU A 143 -8.65 -3.81 -5.73
C GLU A 143 -7.57 -2.81 -6.17
N HIS A 144 -6.86 -3.11 -7.25
CA HIS A 144 -5.94 -2.17 -7.88
C HIS A 144 -6.62 -0.83 -8.19
N TYR A 145 -7.88 -0.85 -8.61
CA TYR A 145 -8.63 0.34 -9.00
C TYR A 145 -9.41 0.98 -7.85
N ASN A 146 -10.02 0.18 -6.96
CA ASN A 146 -10.85 0.72 -5.89
C ASN A 146 -10.94 -0.23 -4.69
N LEU A 147 -10.99 0.35 -3.47
CA LEU A 147 -11.12 -0.42 -2.23
C LEU A 147 -12.42 -1.21 -2.13
N ASP A 148 -13.52 -0.74 -2.78
CA ASP A 148 -14.78 -1.49 -2.87
C ASP A 148 -14.79 -2.42 -4.09
N TYR A 149 -13.71 -3.22 -4.19
CA TYR A 149 -13.59 -4.24 -5.24
C TYR A 149 -14.71 -5.28 -5.18
N ALA A 150 -15.31 -5.49 -4.02
CA ALA A 150 -16.42 -6.43 -3.86
C ALA A 150 -17.67 -5.93 -4.61
N ALA A 151 -17.96 -4.62 -4.55
CA ALA A 151 -19.02 -4.00 -5.33
C ALA A 151 -18.70 -4.06 -6.84
N LEU A 152 -17.48 -3.76 -7.24
CA LEU A 152 -17.05 -3.83 -8.63
C LEU A 152 -17.21 -5.26 -9.19
N ARG A 153 -16.75 -6.28 -8.46
CA ARG A 153 -16.88 -7.69 -8.83
C ARG A 153 -18.34 -8.09 -9.00
N ARG A 154 -19.20 -7.68 -8.06
CA ARG A 154 -20.66 -7.93 -8.16
C ARG A 154 -21.26 -7.27 -9.39
N TYR A 155 -20.97 -5.99 -9.63
CA TYR A 155 -21.47 -5.27 -10.79
C TYR A 155 -21.00 -5.85 -12.13
N LEU A 156 -19.75 -6.31 -12.23
CA LEU A 156 -19.24 -6.98 -13.43
C LEU A 156 -20.06 -8.23 -13.77
N VAL A 157 -20.52 -8.97 -12.76
CA VAL A 157 -21.37 -10.14 -12.96
C VAL A 157 -22.82 -9.73 -13.26
N GLU A 158 -23.38 -8.75 -12.55
CA GLU A 158 -24.76 -8.25 -12.76
C GLU A 158 -24.95 -7.66 -14.17
N GLU A 159 -23.91 -7.00 -14.71
CA GLU A 159 -23.94 -6.41 -16.06
C GLU A 159 -23.46 -7.41 -17.14
N ASN A 160 -23.30 -8.70 -16.82
CA ASN A 160 -22.85 -9.78 -17.72
C ASN A 160 -21.50 -9.52 -18.41
N LEU A 161 -20.62 -8.77 -17.79
CA LEU A 161 -19.25 -8.56 -18.26
C LEU A 161 -18.35 -9.72 -17.83
N LEU A 162 -18.60 -10.25 -16.62
CA LEU A 162 -18.05 -11.52 -16.14
C LEU A 162 -19.17 -12.48 -15.80
N SER A 163 -18.91 -13.77 -15.96
CA SER A 163 -19.71 -14.85 -15.38
C SER A 163 -18.95 -15.58 -14.30
N ARG A 164 -19.67 -16.28 -13.40
CA ARG A 164 -19.04 -17.07 -12.34
C ARG A 164 -19.75 -18.41 -12.12
N ALA A 165 -18.96 -19.45 -11.82
CA ALA A 165 -19.45 -20.71 -11.27
C ALA A 165 -18.38 -21.28 -10.31
N GLU A 166 -18.78 -21.78 -9.15
CA GLU A 166 -17.92 -22.46 -8.16
C GLU A 166 -16.65 -21.67 -7.78
N GLY A 167 -16.77 -20.33 -7.63
CA GLY A 167 -15.63 -19.48 -7.27
C GLY A 167 -14.68 -19.15 -8.44
N VAL A 168 -15.00 -19.60 -9.65
CA VAL A 168 -14.25 -19.31 -10.88
C VAL A 168 -15.01 -18.29 -11.72
N TYR A 169 -14.31 -17.28 -12.21
CA TYR A 169 -14.81 -16.18 -13.02
C TYR A 169 -14.21 -16.23 -14.42
N TRP A 170 -14.96 -15.76 -15.42
CA TRP A 170 -14.49 -15.60 -16.80
C TRP A 170 -15.23 -14.46 -17.47
N ARG A 171 -14.59 -13.83 -18.45
CA ARG A 171 -15.18 -12.75 -19.20
C ARG A 171 -16.23 -13.27 -20.18
N THR A 172 -17.40 -12.64 -20.20
CA THR A 172 -18.53 -13.02 -21.07
C THR A 172 -19.07 -11.85 -21.89
N GLY A 173 -18.63 -10.63 -21.61
CA GLY A 173 -19.15 -9.44 -22.28
C GLY A 173 -18.18 -8.28 -22.31
N GLY A 174 -18.69 -7.12 -22.73
CA GLY A 174 -17.93 -5.88 -22.90
C GLY A 174 -17.26 -5.75 -24.27
N ARG A 175 -16.51 -4.67 -24.46
CA ARG A 175 -15.78 -4.40 -25.71
C ARG A 175 -14.58 -5.33 -25.83
N PHE A 176 -14.42 -5.93 -26.98
CA PHE A 176 -13.26 -6.74 -27.33
C PHE A 176 -12.42 -5.95 -28.34
N LEU A 177 -11.11 -5.87 -28.11
CA LEU A 177 -10.18 -5.28 -29.07
C LEU A 177 -10.08 -6.12 -30.35
N ASP A 178 -10.40 -7.43 -30.28
CA ASP A 178 -10.47 -8.33 -31.43
C ASP A 178 -11.56 -9.38 -31.20
N ALA A 179 -12.63 -9.30 -31.98
CA ALA A 179 -13.76 -10.23 -31.89
C ALA A 179 -13.41 -11.65 -32.37
N SER A 180 -12.27 -11.87 -33.03
CA SER A 180 -11.81 -13.17 -33.52
C SER A 180 -11.25 -14.08 -32.43
N LEU A 181 -10.99 -13.54 -31.23
CA LEU A 181 -10.49 -14.29 -30.07
C LEU A 181 -11.57 -14.94 -29.21
N PHE A 182 -12.84 -14.82 -29.63
CA PHE A 182 -13.96 -15.33 -28.85
C PHE A 182 -14.43 -16.69 -29.37
N ASP A 183 -13.88 -17.79 -28.81
CA ASP A 183 -14.44 -19.13 -28.91
C ASP A 183 -14.71 -19.65 -27.49
N PRO A 184 -15.98 -19.76 -27.06
CA PRO A 184 -16.34 -20.16 -25.71
C PRO A 184 -16.33 -21.70 -25.57
N GLU A 185 -15.16 -22.34 -25.63
CA GLU A 185 -15.06 -23.75 -25.28
C GLU A 185 -15.17 -23.94 -23.76
N PRO A 186 -16.15 -24.64 -23.23
CA PRO A 186 -16.26 -24.98 -21.82
C PRO A 186 -15.28 -26.12 -21.50
N GLY A 187 -14.15 -25.81 -20.93
CA GLY A 187 -13.19 -26.84 -20.48
C GLY A 187 -11.71 -26.49 -20.52
N GLY A 188 -11.33 -25.26 -20.83
CA GLY A 188 -9.93 -24.85 -20.84
C GLY A 188 -9.28 -24.95 -19.47
N SER A 189 -8.06 -25.48 -19.43
CA SER A 189 -7.16 -25.52 -18.26
C SER A 189 -7.03 -24.12 -17.64
N PRO A 190 -6.84 -23.99 -16.34
CA PRO A 190 -6.59 -22.69 -15.71
C PRO A 190 -5.43 -22.02 -16.43
N ALA A 191 -5.64 -20.76 -16.85
CA ALA A 191 -4.60 -19.98 -17.46
C ALA A 191 -3.44 -19.80 -16.48
N PRO A 192 -2.23 -19.64 -16.98
CA PRO A 192 -1.13 -19.28 -16.11
C PRO A 192 -1.48 -17.97 -15.41
N VAL A 193 -1.35 -17.96 -14.11
CA VAL A 193 -1.31 -16.76 -13.27
C VAL A 193 -0.39 -15.78 -13.99
N VAL A 194 -0.79 -14.48 -14.10
CA VAL A 194 0.16 -13.44 -14.54
C VAL A 194 1.36 -13.55 -13.63
N SER A 195 2.38 -14.20 -14.13
CA SER A 195 3.57 -14.53 -13.37
C SER A 195 4.26 -13.20 -13.11
N ALA A 196 4.27 -12.77 -11.86
CA ALA A 196 5.24 -11.82 -11.40
C ALA A 196 6.60 -12.21 -12.00
N ARG A 197 7.37 -11.26 -12.51
CA ARG A 197 8.73 -11.55 -13.01
C ARG A 197 9.56 -12.04 -11.84
N GLY A 198 9.63 -13.38 -11.66
CA GLY A 198 10.38 -14.01 -10.60
C GLY A 198 9.63 -15.19 -9.95
N PRO A 199 10.32 -15.96 -9.09
CA PRO A 199 9.76 -17.16 -8.48
C PRO A 199 8.79 -16.79 -7.35
N LEU A 200 7.69 -17.53 -7.25
CA LEU A 200 6.92 -17.63 -6.03
C LEU A 200 7.67 -18.51 -5.05
N LEU A 201 7.97 -18.01 -3.84
CA LEU A 201 8.71 -18.74 -2.83
C LEU A 201 7.75 -19.31 -1.78
N ALA A 202 7.42 -20.59 -1.87
CA ALA A 202 6.69 -21.30 -0.83
C ALA A 202 7.55 -21.41 0.44
N THR A 203 6.93 -21.20 1.61
CA THR A 203 7.61 -21.34 2.90
C THR A 203 7.33 -22.70 3.54
N ALA A 204 7.86 -22.95 4.74
CA ALA A 204 7.55 -24.16 5.52
C ALA A 204 6.11 -24.20 6.06
N ARG A 205 5.35 -23.11 5.88
CA ARG A 205 3.92 -23.03 6.18
C ARG A 205 3.16 -22.86 4.87
N ASP A 206 2.19 -23.74 4.63
CA ASP A 206 1.42 -23.77 3.38
C ASP A 206 0.60 -22.50 3.13
N ASP A 207 0.24 -21.77 4.21
CA ASP A 207 -0.51 -20.52 4.14
C ASP A 207 0.36 -19.27 3.99
N VAL A 208 1.70 -19.38 4.01
CA VAL A 208 2.64 -18.25 3.89
C VAL A 208 3.47 -18.36 2.64
N THR A 209 3.36 -17.36 1.76
CA THR A 209 4.14 -17.25 0.52
C THR A 209 4.86 -15.92 0.42
N LEU A 210 5.96 -15.90 -0.37
CA LEU A 210 6.66 -14.70 -0.77
C LEU A 210 6.50 -14.53 -2.28
N GLU A 211 5.95 -13.40 -2.69
CA GLU A 211 5.67 -13.09 -4.10
C GLU A 211 6.43 -11.83 -4.51
N PRO A 212 7.04 -11.76 -5.68
CA PRO A 212 7.60 -10.52 -6.20
C PRO A 212 6.53 -9.43 -6.21
N TYR A 213 6.92 -8.19 -5.91
CA TYR A 213 6.00 -7.06 -6.00
C TYR A 213 5.59 -6.82 -7.45
N VAL A 214 4.29 -6.58 -7.65
CA VAL A 214 3.70 -6.18 -8.94
C VAL A 214 2.65 -5.09 -8.70
N SER A 215 2.33 -4.33 -9.74
CA SER A 215 1.43 -3.17 -9.67
C SER A 215 0.07 -3.47 -9.01
N ILE A 216 -0.47 -4.66 -9.19
CA ILE A 216 -1.72 -5.10 -8.56
C ILE A 216 -1.65 -5.11 -7.02
N HIS A 217 -0.45 -5.16 -6.42
CA HIS A 217 -0.27 -5.15 -4.95
C HIS A 217 -0.38 -3.75 -4.33
N ARG A 218 -0.48 -2.70 -5.12
CA ARG A 218 -0.43 -1.29 -4.74
C ARG A 218 -1.27 -0.94 -3.51
N ARG A 219 -2.56 -1.26 -3.55
CA ARG A 219 -3.48 -0.93 -2.43
C ARG A 219 -3.34 -1.88 -1.25
N ALA A 220 -3.02 -3.14 -1.51
CA ALA A 220 -2.74 -4.11 -0.46
C ALA A 220 -1.47 -3.73 0.31
N LEU A 221 -0.43 -3.25 -0.40
CA LEU A 221 0.80 -2.74 0.19
C LEU A 221 0.53 -1.51 1.06
N LEU A 222 -0.21 -0.52 0.57
CA LEU A 222 -0.63 0.63 1.36
C LEU A 222 -1.28 0.21 2.69
N ARG A 223 -2.31 -0.66 2.62
CA ARG A 223 -3.03 -1.10 3.83
C ARG A 223 -2.15 -1.84 4.82
N ALA A 224 -1.22 -2.66 4.32
CA ALA A 224 -0.34 -3.43 5.19
C ALA A 224 0.77 -2.58 5.82
N ALA A 225 1.26 -1.55 5.11
CA ALA A 225 2.44 -0.76 5.49
C ALA A 225 2.11 0.49 6.31
N ASP A 226 0.89 1.06 6.19
CA ASP A 226 0.50 2.32 6.85
C ASP A 226 0.18 2.11 8.33
N ASP A 227 1.22 1.82 9.10
CA ASP A 227 1.13 1.66 10.56
C ASP A 227 2.39 2.22 11.25
N GLU A 228 2.20 3.15 12.19
CA GLU A 228 3.31 3.77 12.93
C GLU A 228 4.18 2.76 13.67
N ARG A 229 3.58 1.66 14.14
CA ARG A 229 4.29 0.60 14.86
C ARG A 229 5.31 -0.14 13.98
N ILE A 230 5.13 -0.11 12.65
CA ILE A 230 6.14 -0.58 11.68
C ILE A 230 7.22 0.49 11.53
N ALA A 231 6.81 1.71 11.20
CA ALA A 231 7.72 2.80 10.84
C ALA A 231 8.74 3.14 11.93
N VAL A 232 8.39 2.96 13.21
CA VAL A 232 9.32 3.22 14.34
C VAL A 232 10.52 2.27 14.38
N HIS A 233 10.41 1.09 13.74
CA HIS A 233 11.47 0.08 13.67
C HIS A 233 12.21 0.03 12.34
N MET A 234 11.71 0.74 11.33
CA MET A 234 12.32 0.81 10.00
C MET A 234 13.25 2.01 9.87
N SER A 235 14.08 2.02 8.84
CA SER A 235 14.88 3.19 8.47
C SER A 235 13.99 4.39 8.12
N ASP A 236 14.56 5.59 8.06
CA ASP A 236 13.80 6.79 7.68
C ASP A 236 13.41 6.82 6.20
N ALA A 237 13.94 5.89 5.39
CA ALA A 237 13.48 5.66 4.03
C ALA A 237 12.10 4.96 3.94
N PHE A 238 11.63 4.36 5.04
CA PHE A 238 10.27 3.82 5.12
C PHE A 238 9.32 4.93 5.60
N PRO A 239 8.42 5.42 4.73
CA PRO A 239 7.61 6.59 5.05
C PRO A 239 6.50 6.27 6.07
N TYR A 240 6.08 7.29 6.79
CA TYR A 240 4.87 7.28 7.60
C TYR A 240 4.30 8.71 7.73
N PRO A 241 3.02 8.96 7.39
CA PRO A 241 2.06 7.99 6.82
C PRO A 241 2.52 7.39 5.49
N TYR A 242 2.15 6.12 5.23
CA TYR A 242 2.44 5.46 3.98
C TYR A 242 1.36 5.84 2.96
N THR A 243 1.73 6.20 1.74
CA THR A 243 0.80 6.68 0.71
C THR A 243 0.77 5.75 -0.51
N LEU A 244 -0.21 5.95 -1.40
CA LEU A 244 -0.24 5.24 -2.68
C LEU A 244 0.98 5.56 -3.54
N GLN A 245 1.47 6.80 -3.50
CA GLN A 245 2.69 7.20 -4.22
C GLN A 245 3.93 6.46 -3.70
N ASP A 246 4.02 6.21 -2.38
CA ASP A 246 5.09 5.40 -1.81
C ASP A 246 4.99 3.95 -2.26
N ALA A 247 3.77 3.41 -2.34
CA ALA A 247 3.53 2.06 -2.86
C ALA A 247 3.96 1.94 -4.32
N ASP A 248 3.56 2.90 -5.18
CA ASP A 248 3.94 2.94 -6.60
C ASP A 248 5.45 3.02 -6.77
N PHE A 249 6.11 3.93 -6.03
CA PHE A 249 7.57 4.06 -6.05
C PHE A 249 8.27 2.76 -5.65
N TRP A 250 7.80 2.11 -4.57
CA TRP A 250 8.38 0.86 -4.10
C TRP A 250 8.20 -0.27 -5.11
N ILE A 251 6.99 -0.44 -5.62
CA ILE A 251 6.68 -1.49 -6.61
C ILE A 251 7.51 -1.29 -7.89
N ALA A 252 7.56 -0.07 -8.42
CA ALA A 252 8.36 0.23 -9.62
C ALA A 252 9.86 -0.07 -9.41
N LYS A 253 10.39 0.21 -8.20
CA LYS A 253 11.75 -0.17 -7.83
C LYS A 253 11.92 -1.69 -7.85
N CYS A 254 10.99 -2.44 -7.24
CA CYS A 254 11.08 -3.90 -7.18
C CYS A 254 10.90 -4.56 -8.55
N GLU A 255 10.02 -4.04 -9.40
CA GLU A 255 9.82 -4.53 -10.78
C GLU A 255 11.04 -4.33 -11.69
N ALA A 256 11.93 -3.39 -11.35
CA ALA A 256 13.19 -3.17 -12.05
C ALA A 256 14.31 -4.12 -11.62
N GLU A 257 14.11 -4.90 -10.54
CA GLU A 257 15.08 -5.86 -10.02
C GLU A 257 15.04 -7.16 -10.84
N ASP A 258 16.20 -7.65 -11.32
CA ASP A 258 16.33 -8.94 -12.00
C ASP A 258 17.69 -9.59 -11.64
N PRO A 259 17.69 -10.68 -10.85
CA PRO A 259 16.56 -11.32 -10.15
C PRO A 259 15.97 -10.44 -9.05
N PRO A 260 14.72 -10.69 -8.63
CA PRO A 260 14.06 -9.91 -7.58
C PRO A 260 14.85 -9.95 -6.27
N LEU A 261 15.03 -8.78 -5.65
CA LEU A 261 15.68 -8.64 -4.34
C LEU A 261 14.66 -8.42 -3.22
N SER A 262 13.41 -8.16 -3.57
CA SER A 262 12.35 -7.78 -2.65
C SER A 262 11.06 -8.54 -2.96
N PHE A 263 10.39 -9.03 -1.91
CA PHE A 263 9.16 -9.82 -2.00
C PHE A 263 8.11 -9.32 -1.03
N ALA A 264 6.86 -9.34 -1.45
CA ALA A 264 5.70 -9.20 -0.58
C ALA A 264 5.47 -10.51 0.18
N MET A 265 5.13 -10.42 1.47
CA MET A 265 4.71 -11.57 2.28
C MET A 265 3.19 -11.69 2.25
N PHE A 266 2.71 -12.87 1.94
CA PHE A 266 1.29 -13.20 1.96
C PHE A 266 0.96 -14.26 3.01
N VAL A 267 -0.23 -14.13 3.60
CA VAL A 267 -0.90 -15.21 4.34
C VAL A 267 -2.21 -15.49 3.61
N GLY A 268 -2.29 -16.66 2.99
CA GLY A 268 -3.31 -16.93 1.98
C GLY A 268 -3.22 -15.89 0.86
N GLU A 269 -4.26 -15.07 0.71
CA GLU A 269 -4.36 -14.03 -0.32
C GLU A 269 -4.07 -12.62 0.19
N GLN A 270 -3.85 -12.47 1.48
CA GLN A 270 -3.65 -11.16 2.10
C GLN A 270 -2.17 -10.81 2.17
N LEU A 271 -1.78 -9.66 1.59
CA LEU A 271 -0.47 -9.07 1.76
C LEU A 271 -0.35 -8.57 3.21
N VAL A 272 0.63 -9.09 3.94
CA VAL A 272 0.79 -8.83 5.38
C VAL A 272 2.14 -8.22 5.74
N GLY A 273 3.09 -8.16 4.79
CA GLY A 273 4.43 -7.67 5.07
C GLY A 273 5.31 -7.62 3.83
N GLY A 274 6.59 -7.36 4.04
CA GLY A 274 7.60 -7.39 3.00
C GLY A 274 8.95 -7.86 3.52
N ILE A 275 9.73 -8.45 2.64
CA ILE A 275 11.10 -8.90 2.89
C ILE A 275 11.96 -8.60 1.68
N GLY A 276 13.21 -8.25 1.90
CA GLY A 276 14.15 -8.01 0.82
C GLY A 276 15.58 -8.02 1.31
N CYS A 277 16.51 -7.86 0.38
CA CYS A 277 17.92 -7.66 0.72
C CYS A 277 18.54 -6.54 -0.10
N GLU A 278 19.58 -5.96 0.49
CA GLU A 278 20.53 -5.13 -0.22
C GLU A 278 21.80 -5.94 -0.47
N ARG A 279 22.31 -5.89 -1.71
CA ARG A 279 23.60 -6.51 -2.04
C ARG A 279 24.73 -5.57 -1.63
N GLY A 280 25.71 -6.10 -0.96
CA GLY A 280 26.94 -5.36 -0.71
C GLY A 280 27.64 -5.02 -2.02
N ALA A 281 28.45 -3.95 -2.00
CA ALA A 281 29.25 -3.52 -3.14
C ALA A 281 30.71 -3.99 -3.02
N ASP A 282 31.41 -4.01 -4.11
CA ASP A 282 32.85 -4.31 -4.19
C ASP A 282 33.23 -5.62 -3.45
N ASN A 283 34.09 -5.52 -2.46
CA ASN A 283 34.54 -6.68 -1.66
C ASN A 283 33.44 -7.33 -0.81
N ARG A 284 32.24 -6.74 -0.78
CA ARG A 284 31.05 -7.26 -0.10
C ARG A 284 29.97 -7.77 -1.07
N SER A 285 30.25 -7.82 -2.39
CA SER A 285 29.26 -8.12 -3.44
C SER A 285 28.55 -9.49 -3.26
N GLY A 286 29.14 -10.43 -2.56
CA GLY A 286 28.51 -11.73 -2.23
C GLY A 286 27.82 -11.77 -0.88
N ILE A 287 27.54 -10.62 -0.25
CA ILE A 287 26.86 -10.51 1.04
C ILE A 287 25.49 -9.87 0.81
N ALA A 288 24.45 -10.49 1.35
CA ALA A 288 23.09 -9.95 1.36
C ALA A 288 22.75 -9.43 2.76
N GLU A 289 22.40 -8.17 2.88
CA GLU A 289 21.82 -7.59 4.09
C GLU A 289 20.29 -7.69 4.00
N VAL A 290 19.68 -8.52 4.84
CA VAL A 290 18.25 -8.85 4.81
C VAL A 290 17.48 -7.97 5.78
N GLY A 291 16.39 -7.36 5.28
CA GLY A 291 15.44 -6.58 6.05
C GLY A 291 14.01 -7.04 5.80
N TRP A 292 13.14 -6.89 6.78
CA TRP A 292 11.71 -7.23 6.67
C TRP A 292 10.86 -6.36 7.57
N TRP A 293 9.59 -6.31 7.22
CA TRP A 293 8.54 -5.73 8.05
C TRP A 293 7.28 -6.60 7.98
N LEU A 294 6.44 -6.53 8.99
CA LEU A 294 5.18 -7.27 9.08
C LEU A 294 4.13 -6.40 9.74
N ASN A 295 2.92 -6.38 9.22
CA ASN A 295 1.80 -5.67 9.81
C ASN A 295 1.53 -6.18 11.23
N PRO A 296 1.32 -5.29 12.20
CA PRO A 296 1.18 -5.64 13.61
C PRO A 296 0.07 -6.64 13.95
N GLU A 297 -0.99 -6.72 13.17
CA GLU A 297 -2.07 -7.70 13.34
C GLU A 297 -1.58 -9.15 13.15
N TRP A 298 -0.45 -9.32 12.48
CA TRP A 298 0.17 -10.62 12.17
C TRP A 298 1.40 -10.95 13.02
N TRP A 299 1.72 -10.11 14.01
CA TRP A 299 2.85 -10.38 14.90
C TRP A 299 2.61 -11.58 15.81
N GLY A 300 3.69 -12.21 16.26
CA GLY A 300 3.65 -13.34 17.20
C GLY A 300 3.20 -14.68 16.61
N GLN A 301 2.84 -14.74 15.33
CA GLN A 301 2.30 -15.94 14.66
C GLN A 301 3.37 -16.78 13.92
N GLY A 302 4.65 -16.43 14.03
CA GLY A 302 5.75 -17.15 13.38
C GLY A 302 5.94 -16.85 11.88
N ILE A 303 5.11 -16.00 11.28
CA ILE A 303 5.14 -15.66 9.85
C ILE A 303 6.51 -15.11 9.45
N ALA A 304 7.01 -14.10 10.15
CA ALA A 304 8.32 -13.52 9.85
C ALA A 304 9.45 -14.55 9.91
N THR A 305 9.38 -15.52 10.84
CA THR A 305 10.41 -16.55 10.96
C THR A 305 10.46 -17.44 9.73
N VAL A 306 9.31 -17.96 9.27
CA VAL A 306 9.29 -18.85 8.07
C VAL A 306 9.63 -18.08 6.80
N ALA A 307 9.21 -16.81 6.71
CA ALA A 307 9.54 -15.92 5.61
C ALA A 307 11.04 -15.64 5.52
N VAL A 308 11.67 -15.26 6.64
CA VAL A 308 13.12 -14.99 6.72
C VAL A 308 13.91 -16.23 6.43
N SER A 309 13.56 -17.39 7.01
CA SER A 309 14.24 -18.68 6.73
C SER A 309 14.17 -19.03 5.24
N ARG A 310 13.01 -18.88 4.59
CA ARG A 310 12.86 -19.16 3.15
C ARG A 310 13.66 -18.18 2.28
N PHE A 311 13.67 -16.90 2.68
CA PHE A 311 14.38 -15.87 1.93
C PHE A 311 15.91 -16.00 2.05
N ILE A 312 16.43 -16.45 3.19
CA ILE A 312 17.86 -16.79 3.36
C ILE A 312 18.27 -17.87 2.36
N ASN A 313 17.48 -18.94 2.23
CA ASN A 313 17.75 -19.97 1.23
C ASN A 313 17.73 -19.39 -0.19
N TYR A 314 16.77 -18.49 -0.50
CA TYR A 314 16.74 -17.78 -1.78
C TYR A 314 18.01 -16.97 -2.02
N CYS A 315 18.51 -16.28 -1.02
CA CYS A 315 19.78 -15.54 -1.12
C CYS A 315 20.96 -16.45 -1.44
N PHE A 316 21.01 -17.64 -0.85
CA PHE A 316 22.08 -18.58 -1.12
C PHE A 316 21.92 -19.29 -2.46
N ASP A 317 20.75 -19.80 -2.78
CA ASP A 317 20.52 -20.70 -3.90
C ASP A 317 20.32 -19.98 -5.23
N GLU A 318 19.55 -18.89 -5.21
CA GLU A 318 19.14 -18.17 -6.43
C GLU A 318 19.96 -16.90 -6.67
N LEU A 319 20.35 -16.19 -5.59
CA LEU A 319 21.13 -14.97 -5.70
C LEU A 319 22.65 -15.21 -5.63
N ASP A 320 23.06 -16.46 -5.38
CA ASP A 320 24.46 -16.92 -5.23
C ASP A 320 25.28 -16.12 -4.19
N MET A 321 24.63 -15.77 -3.09
CA MET A 321 25.30 -15.11 -1.97
C MET A 321 26.11 -16.13 -1.16
N HIS A 322 27.27 -15.75 -0.65
CA HIS A 322 28.05 -16.59 0.25
C HIS A 322 27.78 -16.29 1.72
N ARG A 323 27.07 -15.17 2.00
CA ARG A 323 26.76 -14.73 3.35
C ARG A 323 25.46 -13.92 3.39
N VAL A 324 24.69 -14.10 4.46
CA VAL A 324 23.54 -13.27 4.80
C VAL A 324 23.80 -12.57 6.13
N GLU A 325 23.48 -11.29 6.20
CA GLU A 325 23.55 -10.48 7.41
C GLU A 325 22.19 -9.84 7.70
N ALA A 326 21.94 -9.52 8.96
CA ALA A 326 20.79 -8.72 9.38
C ALA A 326 21.18 -7.80 10.53
N TRP A 327 20.68 -6.57 10.52
CA TRP A 327 20.92 -5.58 11.55
C TRP A 327 19.64 -5.31 12.32
N VAL A 328 19.68 -5.46 13.64
CA VAL A 328 18.51 -5.36 14.50
C VAL A 328 18.81 -4.39 15.65
N ALA A 329 18.01 -3.32 15.77
CA ALA A 329 18.10 -2.41 16.91
C ALA A 329 17.76 -3.15 18.21
N ASP A 330 18.44 -2.83 19.30
CA ASP A 330 18.22 -3.43 20.63
C ASP A 330 16.80 -3.17 21.16
N SER A 331 16.14 -2.12 20.67
CA SER A 331 14.74 -1.80 20.92
C SER A 331 13.75 -2.78 20.28
N ASN A 332 14.21 -3.67 19.36
CA ASN A 332 13.37 -4.64 18.66
C ASN A 332 13.73 -6.10 18.97
N PRO A 333 13.48 -6.59 20.20
CA PRO A 333 13.78 -7.98 20.57
C PRO A 333 12.95 -9.01 19.79
N ALA A 334 11.84 -8.62 19.15
CA ALA A 334 11.05 -9.52 18.33
C ALA A 334 11.80 -9.90 17.06
N SER A 335 12.39 -8.93 16.36
CA SER A 335 13.21 -9.18 15.17
C SER A 335 14.50 -9.96 15.53
N ALA A 336 15.11 -9.72 16.68
CA ALA A 336 16.25 -10.51 17.14
C ALA A 336 15.89 -12.02 17.22
N ARG A 337 14.74 -12.35 17.82
CA ARG A 337 14.27 -13.74 17.90
C ARG A 337 13.93 -14.36 16.53
N VAL A 338 13.54 -13.55 15.56
CA VAL A 338 13.27 -14.03 14.20
C VAL A 338 14.55 -14.50 13.54
N VAL A 339 15.60 -13.65 13.54
CA VAL A 339 16.89 -14.02 12.90
C VAL A 339 17.58 -15.17 13.61
N GLU A 340 17.54 -15.22 14.95
CA GLU A 340 18.10 -16.35 15.72
C GLU A 340 17.40 -17.66 15.38
N LYS A 341 16.07 -17.66 15.26
CA LYS A 341 15.30 -18.86 14.82
C LYS A 341 15.54 -19.22 13.37
N ALA A 342 15.88 -18.25 12.53
CA ALA A 342 16.23 -18.48 11.13
C ALA A 342 17.69 -18.94 10.95
N GLY A 343 18.45 -19.09 12.04
CA GLY A 343 19.81 -19.65 12.03
C GLY A 343 20.94 -18.63 12.00
N LEU A 344 20.65 -17.32 12.04
CA LEU A 344 21.71 -16.30 12.12
C LEU A 344 22.25 -16.22 13.55
N VAL A 345 23.55 -15.98 13.68
CA VAL A 345 24.26 -15.87 14.95
C VAL A 345 24.63 -14.40 15.21
N LEU A 346 24.51 -13.96 16.46
CA LEU A 346 24.96 -12.65 16.89
C LEU A 346 26.49 -12.56 16.81
N GLU A 347 27.01 -11.66 16.00
CA GLU A 347 28.45 -11.48 15.78
C GLU A 347 29.03 -10.25 16.44
N GLY A 348 28.19 -9.27 16.75
CA GLY A 348 28.63 -8.04 17.36
C GLY A 348 27.53 -7.04 17.63
N VAL A 349 27.88 -5.98 18.37
CA VAL A 349 27.00 -4.88 18.72
C VAL A 349 27.72 -3.57 18.41
N ALA A 350 27.13 -2.76 17.56
CA ALA A 350 27.57 -1.39 17.32
C ALA A 350 26.85 -0.46 18.32
N LYS A 351 27.60 0.11 19.23
CA LYS A 351 27.11 1.09 20.21
C LYS A 351 26.58 2.33 19.48
N ASP A 352 25.37 2.78 19.88
CA ASP A 352 24.70 3.93 19.27
C ASP A 352 24.63 3.86 17.74
N GLY A 353 24.56 2.62 17.19
CA GLY A 353 24.65 2.33 15.76
C GLY A 353 23.38 2.64 14.98
N PHE A 354 22.26 2.97 15.64
CA PHE A 354 21.00 3.31 15.00
C PHE A 354 20.37 4.52 15.66
N CYS A 355 20.00 5.53 14.87
CA CYS A 355 19.32 6.72 15.33
C CYS A 355 17.91 6.80 14.76
N LYS A 356 16.89 6.83 15.61
CA LYS A 356 15.50 7.02 15.19
C LYS A 356 14.84 8.12 15.97
N ARG A 357 14.30 9.14 15.28
CA ARG A 357 13.67 10.33 15.88
C ARG A 357 14.54 10.99 16.96
N GLY A 358 15.85 11.07 16.71
CA GLY A 358 16.83 11.67 17.63
C GLY A 358 17.21 10.81 18.84
N ARG A 359 16.70 9.59 18.94
CA ARG A 359 17.07 8.62 19.97
C ARG A 359 18.06 7.60 19.41
N LEU A 360 19.14 7.36 20.15
CA LEU A 360 20.16 6.37 19.79
C LEU A 360 19.83 5.00 20.38
N PHE A 361 20.16 3.96 19.62
CA PHE A 361 19.99 2.57 19.98
C PHE A 361 21.23 1.78 19.58
N ASP A 362 21.56 0.76 20.34
CA ASP A 362 22.58 -0.20 19.94
C ASP A 362 22.08 -1.03 18.76
N LEU A 363 22.96 -1.28 17.79
CA LEU A 363 22.62 -2.05 16.60
C LEU A 363 23.34 -3.40 16.65
N ARG A 364 22.57 -4.48 16.71
CA ARG A 364 23.05 -5.86 16.76
C ARG A 364 23.23 -6.40 15.36
N ARG A 365 24.43 -6.91 15.04
CA ARG A 365 24.71 -7.55 13.78
C ARG A 365 24.61 -9.05 13.93
N TYR A 366 23.78 -9.66 13.11
CA TYR A 366 23.63 -11.10 12.99
C TYR A 366 24.16 -11.54 11.62
N GLY A 367 24.75 -12.73 11.54
CA GLY A 367 25.28 -13.29 10.30
C GLY A 367 25.10 -14.78 10.19
N LEU A 368 25.13 -15.28 8.94
CA LEU A 368 25.13 -16.67 8.58
C LEU A 368 25.93 -16.84 7.29
N ALA A 369 26.98 -17.64 7.31
CA ALA A 369 27.71 -18.00 6.10
C ALA A 369 27.08 -19.24 5.44
N ARG A 370 27.12 -19.30 4.09
CA ARG A 370 26.63 -20.47 3.33
C ARG A 370 27.28 -21.77 3.78
N SER A 371 28.57 -21.74 4.17
CA SER A 371 29.31 -22.89 4.67
C SER A 371 28.82 -23.41 6.02
N GLU A 372 28.02 -22.61 6.76
CA GLU A 372 27.44 -22.98 8.06
C GLU A 372 26.04 -23.57 7.93
N LEU A 373 25.45 -23.58 6.72
CA LEU A 373 24.21 -24.29 6.44
C LEU A 373 24.52 -25.82 6.57
N GLN A 374 23.85 -26.48 7.50
CA GLN A 374 23.93 -27.94 7.58
C GLN A 374 23.28 -28.52 6.31
N PRO A 375 23.91 -29.48 5.61
CA PRO A 375 23.27 -30.18 4.52
C PRO A 375 21.99 -30.87 5.02
N PRO A 376 20.89 -30.89 4.25
CA PRO A 376 19.68 -31.59 4.63
C PRO A 376 20.00 -33.10 4.69
N GLY A 377 20.17 -33.65 5.90
CA GLY A 377 20.24 -35.08 6.11
C GLY A 377 21.50 -35.65 6.73
N GLU A 378 21.94 -35.19 7.90
CA GLU A 378 22.69 -35.99 8.86
C GLU A 378 22.20 -35.64 10.28
N ALA A 379 20.97 -36.07 10.58
CA ALA A 379 20.53 -36.20 11.96
C ALA A 379 21.06 -37.57 12.45
N SER A 380 22.06 -37.49 13.31
CA SER A 380 22.59 -38.65 14.06
C SER A 380 21.58 -39.22 15.04
#